data_f596f275fc0270d129fc28c4f98832ee
#
_entry.id   f596f275fc0270d129fc28c4f98832ee
#
_cell.length_a   1.000
_cell.length_b   1.000
_cell.length_c   1.000
_cell.angle_alpha   90.00
_cell.angle_beta   90.00
_cell.angle_gamma   90.00
#
_symmetry.space_group_name_H-M   'P 1'
#
loop_
_entity.id
_entity.type
_entity.pdbx_description
1 polymer ?
#
loop_
_entity_poly.entity_id
_entity_poly.type
_entity_poly.pdbx_seq_one_letter_code
_entity_poly.pdbx_strand_id
1 'polypeptide(L)'
;MKNIVVFTCAAFFLFSCQNKAQETVTAENKSSIAMTKQNIYQFKVEDLSGKTFDFASLKGKKVIIVNTASKCGYTPQYEQLETLYKEYKDKGLVIVGFPANNFASQEPGTNEEIAAFCQLNYGVTFPMMDKVSVKGSDMNEVYQFLTQKAKNGVQDSDVEWNFQKYLINEKGELEQVYLSAVEPTDAKIVNWVKG
;
A
#
# COMPACT_ATOMS: atom_id res chain seq x y z
N MET A 1 90.02 -28.46 -52.44
CA MET A 1 89.99 -27.27 -51.61
C MET A 1 89.00 -26.29 -52.25
N LYS A 2 87.86 -26.18 -51.87
CA LYS A 2 86.86 -25.13 -51.97
C LYS A 2 85.49 -25.76 -51.86
N ASN A 3 84.91 -25.70 -50.68
CA ASN A 3 83.58 -26.14 -50.41
C ASN A 3 82.61 -25.11 -50.94
N ILE A 4 81.61 -25.54 -51.70
CA ILE A 4 80.47 -24.75 -52.15
C ILE A 4 79.33 -25.17 -51.27
N VAL A 5 78.84 -24.23 -50.47
CA VAL A 5 77.69 -24.38 -49.66
C VAL A 5 76.47 -23.85 -50.46
N VAL A 6 75.54 -24.75 -50.72
CA VAL A 6 74.24 -24.40 -51.34
C VAL A 6 73.25 -23.98 -50.26
N PHE A 7 72.83 -22.75 -50.34
CA PHE A 7 71.74 -22.24 -49.46
C PHE A 7 70.38 -22.52 -50.09
N THR A 8 69.65 -23.38 -49.48
CA THR A 8 68.22 -23.62 -49.81
C THR A 8 67.36 -22.64 -48.99
N CYS A 9 66.75 -21.71 -49.70
CA CYS A 9 65.76 -20.85 -49.13
C CYS A 9 64.44 -21.60 -48.83
N ALA A 10 64.15 -21.86 -47.57
CA ALA A 10 62.84 -22.30 -47.12
C ALA A 10 61.99 -21.08 -46.85
N ALA A 11 60.91 -20.91 -47.64
CA ALA A 11 59.91 -19.86 -47.43
C ALA A 11 58.97 -20.28 -46.27
N PHE A 12 59.07 -19.59 -45.14
CA PHE A 12 58.15 -19.75 -44.09
C PHE A 12 56.87 -18.87 -44.35
N PHE A 13 55.79 -19.50 -44.66
CA PHE A 13 54.47 -18.86 -44.64
C PHE A 13 54.05 -18.65 -43.17
N LEU A 14 54.13 -17.41 -42.71
CA LEU A 14 53.53 -17.02 -41.44
C LEU A 14 52.02 -16.90 -41.63
N PHE A 15 51.27 -17.89 -41.16
CA PHE A 15 49.85 -17.78 -40.96
C PHE A 15 49.59 -16.84 -39.76
N SER A 16 49.23 -15.60 -40.06
CA SER A 16 48.74 -14.65 -39.06
C SER A 16 47.33 -15.06 -38.68
N CYS A 17 47.20 -15.76 -37.56
CA CYS A 17 45.91 -15.91 -36.91
C CYS A 17 45.51 -14.57 -36.30
N GLN A 18 44.63 -13.84 -37.01
CA GLN A 18 43.89 -12.74 -36.39
C GLN A 18 42.86 -13.32 -35.42
N ASN A 19 43.18 -13.28 -34.14
CA ASN A 19 42.19 -13.45 -33.08
C ASN A 19 41.24 -12.24 -33.12
N LYS A 20 40.08 -12.39 -33.76
CA LYS A 20 38.93 -11.54 -33.51
C LYS A 20 38.51 -11.78 -32.08
N ALA A 21 38.88 -10.83 -31.20
CA ALA A 21 38.27 -10.73 -29.91
C ALA A 21 36.78 -10.49 -30.14
N GLN A 22 36.01 -11.51 -29.88
CA GLN A 22 34.55 -11.46 -29.85
C GLN A 22 34.21 -10.75 -28.55
N GLU A 23 33.99 -9.45 -28.64
CA GLU A 23 33.34 -8.71 -27.55
C GLU A 23 31.96 -9.34 -27.32
N THR A 24 31.88 -10.21 -26.31
CA THR A 24 30.62 -10.59 -25.70
C THR A 24 30.08 -9.36 -25.00
N VAL A 25 29.27 -8.62 -25.74
CA VAL A 25 28.36 -7.64 -25.13
C VAL A 25 27.41 -8.45 -24.26
N THR A 26 27.77 -8.60 -23.00
CA THR A 26 26.81 -8.98 -21.97
C THR A 26 25.78 -7.87 -21.94
N ALA A 27 24.70 -8.06 -22.66
CA ALA A 27 23.48 -7.32 -22.47
C ALA A 27 23.07 -7.54 -21.00
N GLU A 28 23.45 -6.61 -20.15
CA GLU A 28 22.81 -6.47 -18.84
C GLU A 28 21.33 -6.27 -19.12
N ASN A 29 20.63 -7.37 -19.02
CA ASN A 29 19.16 -7.39 -18.98
C ASN A 29 18.77 -6.69 -17.66
N LYS A 30 18.81 -5.35 -17.70
CA LYS A 30 18.24 -4.50 -16.69
C LYS A 30 16.74 -4.67 -16.82
N SER A 31 16.26 -5.84 -16.32
CA SER A 31 14.86 -6.03 -16.03
C SER A 31 14.46 -4.92 -15.06
N SER A 32 14.06 -3.79 -15.62
CA SER A 32 13.25 -2.83 -14.91
C SER A 32 11.97 -3.60 -14.58
N ILE A 33 11.94 -4.19 -13.37
CA ILE A 33 10.69 -4.61 -12.76
C ILE A 33 9.90 -3.31 -12.69
N ALA A 34 9.07 -3.08 -13.69
CA ALA A 34 8.04 -2.07 -13.62
C ALA A 34 7.22 -2.45 -12.39
N MET A 35 7.44 -1.73 -11.29
CA MET A 35 6.67 -1.89 -10.07
C MET A 35 5.24 -1.55 -10.47
N THR A 36 4.43 -2.58 -10.70
CA THR A 36 3.02 -2.40 -11.00
C THR A 36 2.40 -1.76 -9.77
N LYS A 37 2.03 -0.50 -9.90
CA LYS A 37 1.30 0.24 -8.87
C LYS A 37 0.11 -0.61 -8.44
N GLN A 38 0.14 -1.04 -7.19
CA GLN A 38 -0.94 -1.82 -6.61
C GLN A 38 -2.15 -0.89 -6.36
N ASN A 39 -3.30 -1.46 -6.23
CA ASN A 39 -4.50 -0.76 -5.78
C ASN A 39 -5.17 -1.55 -4.65
N ILE A 40 -6.09 -0.89 -3.95
CA ILE A 40 -6.75 -1.48 -2.79
C ILE A 40 -7.61 -2.70 -3.12
N TYR A 41 -8.06 -2.85 -4.36
CA TYR A 41 -9.03 -3.88 -4.79
C TYR A 41 -8.49 -5.32 -4.78
N GLN A 42 -7.20 -5.50 -4.57
CA GLN A 42 -6.58 -6.83 -4.46
C GLN A 42 -6.79 -7.48 -3.09
N PHE A 43 -7.16 -6.70 -2.06
CA PHE A 43 -7.22 -7.18 -0.68
C PHE A 43 -8.58 -7.77 -0.33
N LYS A 44 -8.53 -8.81 0.50
CA LYS A 44 -9.66 -9.40 1.19
C LYS A 44 -9.28 -9.50 2.66
N VAL A 45 -10.14 -9.00 3.52
CA VAL A 45 -9.95 -9.01 4.97
C VAL A 45 -11.20 -9.54 5.65
N GLU A 46 -11.14 -9.83 6.93
CA GLU A 46 -12.33 -10.15 7.72
C GLU A 46 -12.91 -8.89 8.34
N ASP A 47 -14.23 -8.83 8.47
CA ASP A 47 -14.92 -7.81 9.26
C ASP A 47 -15.03 -8.25 10.73
N LEU A 48 -15.55 -7.38 11.61
CA LEU A 48 -15.72 -7.68 13.04
C LEU A 48 -16.57 -8.93 13.33
N SER A 49 -17.34 -9.43 12.35
CA SER A 49 -18.14 -10.66 12.47
C SER A 49 -17.42 -11.90 11.94
N GLY A 50 -16.19 -11.77 11.44
CA GLY A 50 -15.41 -12.83 10.80
C GLY A 50 -15.85 -13.13 9.36
N LYS A 51 -16.66 -12.27 8.75
CA LYS A 51 -17.06 -12.39 7.36
C LYS A 51 -16.05 -11.72 6.45
N THR A 52 -15.73 -12.38 5.34
CA THR A 52 -14.82 -11.81 4.33
C THR A 52 -15.39 -10.54 3.72
N PHE A 53 -14.63 -9.45 3.83
CA PHE A 53 -14.83 -8.18 3.15
C PHE A 53 -13.88 -8.10 1.95
N ASP A 54 -14.43 -8.02 0.74
CA ASP A 54 -13.67 -7.96 -0.50
C ASP A 54 -13.61 -6.51 -1.01
N PHE A 55 -12.43 -5.90 -0.99
CA PHE A 55 -12.23 -4.54 -1.49
C PHE A 55 -12.54 -4.39 -2.98
N ALA A 56 -12.57 -5.48 -3.76
CA ALA A 56 -12.99 -5.42 -5.16
C ALA A 56 -14.44 -4.95 -5.32
N SER A 57 -15.29 -5.11 -4.30
CA SER A 57 -16.67 -4.59 -4.26
C SER A 57 -16.76 -3.07 -4.22
N LEU A 58 -15.65 -2.39 -3.93
CA LEU A 58 -15.56 -0.93 -3.81
C LEU A 58 -15.13 -0.23 -5.11
N LYS A 59 -14.96 -0.97 -6.22
CA LYS A 59 -14.56 -0.37 -7.51
C LYS A 59 -15.49 0.77 -7.91
N GLY A 60 -14.89 1.90 -8.31
CA GLY A 60 -15.61 3.09 -8.70
C GLY A 60 -16.12 3.94 -7.54
N LYS A 61 -15.72 3.63 -6.30
CA LYS A 61 -16.08 4.41 -5.11
C LYS A 61 -14.86 5.11 -4.53
N LYS A 62 -15.06 6.27 -3.93
CA LYS A 62 -14.08 6.92 -3.05
C LYS A 62 -14.08 6.19 -1.70
N VAL A 63 -12.90 5.88 -1.18
CA VAL A 63 -12.79 5.13 0.08
C VAL A 63 -11.92 5.90 1.06
N ILE A 64 -12.41 6.06 2.29
CA ILE A 64 -11.61 6.52 3.42
C ILE A 64 -11.29 5.31 4.29
N ILE A 65 -10.00 5.00 4.44
CA ILE A 65 -9.52 3.99 5.39
C ILE A 65 -9.02 4.71 6.63
N VAL A 66 -9.43 4.25 7.80
CA VAL A 66 -9.09 4.86 9.09
C VAL A 66 -8.80 3.78 10.13
N ASN A 67 -7.68 3.90 10.85
CA ASN A 67 -7.41 3.05 12.01
C ASN A 67 -8.06 3.65 13.26
N THR A 68 -8.73 2.82 14.03
CA THR A 68 -9.62 3.29 15.12
C THR A 68 -9.24 2.69 16.47
N ALA A 69 -9.71 3.31 17.55
CA ALA A 69 -9.58 2.80 18.90
C ALA A 69 -10.70 3.33 19.81
N SER A 70 -11.16 2.50 20.76
CA SER A 70 -12.29 2.82 21.67
C SER A 70 -11.88 3.70 22.85
N LYS A 71 -10.59 3.78 23.20
CA LYS A 71 -10.08 4.51 24.39
C LYS A 71 -9.08 5.61 24.04
N CYS A 72 -9.27 6.28 22.94
CA CYS A 72 -8.39 7.35 22.43
C CYS A 72 -9.04 8.73 22.61
N GLY A 73 -8.23 9.78 22.78
CA GLY A 73 -8.74 11.14 22.77
C GLY A 73 -9.44 11.54 21.46
N TYR A 74 -9.13 10.85 20.35
CA TYR A 74 -9.78 11.04 19.04
C TYR A 74 -11.02 10.15 18.82
N THR A 75 -11.41 9.30 19.77
CA THR A 75 -12.57 8.41 19.63
C THR A 75 -13.88 9.15 19.26
N PRO A 76 -14.12 10.41 19.71
CA PRO A 76 -15.28 11.18 19.26
C PRO A 76 -15.37 11.39 17.74
N GLN A 77 -14.28 11.23 17.00
CA GLN A 77 -14.32 11.31 15.53
C GLN A 77 -15.16 10.21 14.87
N TYR A 78 -15.56 9.15 15.58
CA TYR A 78 -16.53 8.20 15.06
C TYR A 78 -17.87 8.87 14.69
N GLU A 79 -18.34 9.85 15.48
CA GLU A 79 -19.55 10.61 15.17
C GLU A 79 -19.45 11.37 13.84
N GLN A 80 -18.29 12.01 13.62
CA GLN A 80 -18.03 12.76 12.39
C GLN A 80 -17.85 11.84 11.19
N LEU A 81 -17.18 10.67 11.35
CA LEU A 81 -17.07 9.65 10.32
C LEU A 81 -18.45 9.12 9.92
N GLU A 82 -19.29 8.82 10.90
CA GLU A 82 -20.65 8.33 10.64
C GLU A 82 -21.53 9.39 9.96
N THR A 83 -21.42 10.65 10.38
CA THR A 83 -22.10 11.77 9.72
C THR A 83 -21.68 11.89 8.27
N LEU A 84 -20.36 11.89 7.99
CA LEU A 84 -19.83 11.95 6.63
C LEU A 84 -20.28 10.74 5.80
N TYR A 85 -20.23 9.55 6.39
CA TYR A 85 -20.67 8.33 5.72
C TYR A 85 -22.15 8.39 5.33
N LYS A 86 -23.04 8.75 6.26
CA LYS A 86 -24.47 8.87 6.00
C LYS A 86 -24.79 9.87 4.89
N GLU A 87 -24.08 10.99 4.84
CA GLU A 87 -24.31 12.04 3.84
C GLU A 87 -23.86 11.63 2.43
N TYR A 88 -22.77 10.84 2.32
CA TYR A 88 -22.12 10.58 1.02
C TYR A 88 -22.14 9.12 0.57
N LYS A 89 -22.58 8.15 1.37
CA LYS A 89 -22.58 6.73 0.96
C LYS A 89 -23.35 6.46 -0.33
N ASP A 90 -24.51 7.12 -0.50
CA ASP A 90 -25.33 7.00 -1.69
C ASP A 90 -24.77 7.80 -2.89
N LYS A 91 -23.75 8.61 -2.65
CA LYS A 91 -22.97 9.38 -3.64
C LYS A 91 -21.62 8.72 -3.95
N GLY A 92 -21.36 7.50 -3.48
CA GLY A 92 -20.17 6.73 -3.81
C GLY A 92 -19.04 6.78 -2.79
N LEU A 93 -19.26 7.32 -1.59
CA LEU A 93 -18.28 7.23 -0.50
C LEU A 93 -18.44 5.92 0.29
N VAL A 94 -17.32 5.27 0.58
CA VAL A 94 -17.24 4.21 1.60
C VAL A 94 -16.20 4.59 2.64
N ILE A 95 -16.51 4.37 3.92
CA ILE A 95 -15.54 4.44 5.00
C ILE A 95 -15.28 3.02 5.48
N VAL A 96 -14.01 2.67 5.72
CA VAL A 96 -13.59 1.36 6.23
C VAL A 96 -12.73 1.58 7.46
N GLY A 97 -13.24 1.18 8.61
CA GLY A 97 -12.55 1.29 9.90
C GLY A 97 -11.75 0.03 10.23
N PHE A 98 -10.54 0.21 10.71
CA PHE A 98 -9.66 -0.85 11.19
C PHE A 98 -9.32 -0.62 12.66
N PRO A 99 -9.94 -1.35 13.60
CA PRO A 99 -9.54 -1.29 14.99
C PRO A 99 -8.08 -1.73 15.16
N ALA A 100 -7.31 -0.97 15.94
CA ALA A 100 -5.87 -1.24 16.12
C ALA A 100 -5.41 -0.94 17.55
N ASN A 101 -4.69 -1.89 18.16
CA ASN A 101 -4.20 -1.76 19.54
C ASN A 101 -2.74 -1.31 19.62
N ASN A 102 -2.15 -0.82 18.51
CA ASN A 102 -0.73 -0.46 18.44
C ASN A 102 -0.37 0.80 19.25
N PHE A 103 -1.34 1.63 19.57
CA PHE A 103 -1.10 2.92 20.21
C PHE A 103 -1.62 2.94 21.64
N ALA A 104 -0.70 2.89 22.59
CA ALA A 104 -0.96 2.94 24.03
C ALA A 104 -2.03 1.93 24.50
N SER A 105 -2.18 0.79 23.82
CA SER A 105 -3.19 -0.24 24.11
C SER A 105 -4.62 0.31 24.22
N GLN A 106 -4.96 1.26 23.34
CA GLN A 106 -6.23 1.96 23.36
C GLN A 106 -7.40 1.20 22.68
N GLU A 107 -7.14 -0.01 22.13
CA GLU A 107 -8.18 -0.90 21.60
C GLU A 107 -8.06 -2.32 22.19
N PRO A 108 -8.27 -2.48 23.52
CA PRO A 108 -8.06 -3.76 24.19
C PRO A 108 -9.18 -4.78 23.95
N GLY A 109 -10.37 -4.34 23.50
CA GLY A 109 -11.56 -5.16 23.34
C GLY A 109 -11.43 -6.28 22.32
N THR A 110 -12.32 -7.27 22.38
CA THR A 110 -12.53 -8.26 21.32
C THR A 110 -13.29 -7.61 20.16
N ASN A 111 -13.40 -8.31 19.03
CA ASN A 111 -14.18 -7.82 17.88
C ASN A 111 -15.65 -7.57 18.24
N GLU A 112 -16.25 -8.45 19.03
CA GLU A 112 -17.63 -8.33 19.49
C GLU A 112 -17.80 -7.11 20.40
N GLU A 113 -16.86 -6.87 21.32
CA GLU A 113 -16.87 -5.71 22.22
C GLU A 113 -16.70 -4.41 21.44
N ILE A 114 -15.80 -4.40 20.42
CA ILE A 114 -15.61 -3.25 19.53
C ILE A 114 -16.87 -2.97 18.71
N ALA A 115 -17.47 -3.99 18.12
CA ALA A 115 -18.72 -3.86 17.37
C ALA A 115 -19.85 -3.26 18.23
N ALA A 116 -20.03 -3.80 19.44
CA ALA A 116 -21.00 -3.28 20.39
C ALA A 116 -20.70 -1.83 20.80
N PHE A 117 -19.43 -1.51 21.07
CA PHE A 117 -19.01 -0.15 21.43
C PHE A 117 -19.33 0.85 20.30
N CYS A 118 -18.94 0.56 19.07
CA CYS A 118 -19.16 1.41 17.90
C CYS A 118 -20.66 1.64 17.66
N GLN A 119 -21.46 0.57 17.74
CA GLN A 119 -22.90 0.65 17.51
C GLN A 119 -23.61 1.44 18.62
N LEU A 120 -23.32 1.14 19.89
CA LEU A 120 -24.06 1.72 21.02
C LEU A 120 -23.69 3.18 21.28
N ASN A 121 -22.43 3.55 21.10
CA ASN A 121 -21.96 4.89 21.46
C ASN A 121 -22.02 5.89 20.28
N TYR A 122 -21.86 5.40 19.03
CA TYR A 122 -21.74 6.27 17.86
C TYR A 122 -22.67 5.90 16.71
N GLY A 123 -23.42 4.79 16.84
CA GLY A 123 -24.34 4.34 15.79
C GLY A 123 -23.62 4.05 14.45
N VAL A 124 -22.37 3.56 14.50
CA VAL A 124 -21.54 3.29 13.33
C VAL A 124 -22.24 2.31 12.41
N THR A 125 -22.38 2.69 11.14
CA THR A 125 -22.98 1.87 10.08
C THR A 125 -22.01 1.60 8.91
N PHE A 126 -20.86 2.27 8.86
CA PHE A 126 -19.83 1.96 7.88
C PHE A 126 -19.10 0.67 8.22
N PRO A 127 -18.52 -0.02 7.23
CA PRO A 127 -17.75 -1.26 7.42
C PRO A 127 -16.62 -1.13 8.44
N MET A 128 -16.60 -2.04 9.42
CA MET A 128 -15.55 -2.18 10.42
C MET A 128 -14.90 -3.54 10.27
N MET A 129 -13.58 -3.54 10.09
CA MET A 129 -12.79 -4.76 9.88
C MET A 129 -12.34 -5.37 11.21
N ASP A 130 -11.90 -6.61 11.15
CA ASP A 130 -11.21 -7.29 12.25
C ASP A 130 -10.10 -6.41 12.83
N LYS A 131 -9.88 -6.53 14.13
CA LYS A 131 -8.79 -5.85 14.81
C LYS A 131 -7.43 -6.35 14.30
N VAL A 132 -6.62 -5.43 13.77
CA VAL A 132 -5.33 -5.76 13.14
C VAL A 132 -4.19 -4.93 13.72
N SER A 133 -2.96 -5.36 13.44
CA SER A 133 -1.79 -4.51 13.61
C SER A 133 -1.63 -3.58 12.40
N VAL A 134 -1.46 -2.27 12.67
CA VAL A 134 -1.25 -1.25 11.64
C VAL A 134 0.20 -0.75 11.61
N LYS A 135 1.06 -1.31 12.46
CA LYS A 135 2.48 -0.92 12.60
C LYS A 135 3.31 -2.11 13.09
N GLY A 136 4.60 -2.14 12.75
CA GLY A 136 5.52 -3.19 13.21
C GLY A 136 5.66 -4.34 12.22
N SER A 137 6.27 -5.44 12.67
CA SER A 137 6.60 -6.59 11.82
C SER A 137 5.39 -7.42 11.39
N ASP A 138 4.30 -7.32 12.13
CA ASP A 138 3.02 -7.99 11.92
C ASP A 138 1.95 -7.09 11.27
N MET A 139 2.39 -5.95 10.70
CA MET A 139 1.51 -4.99 10.02
C MET A 139 0.66 -5.69 8.96
N ASN A 140 -0.65 -5.47 9.03
CA ASN A 140 -1.63 -5.96 8.05
C ASN A 140 -1.29 -5.50 6.62
N GLU A 141 -1.53 -6.33 5.62
CA GLU A 141 -1.16 -6.09 4.22
C GLU A 141 -1.82 -4.84 3.61
N VAL A 142 -3.03 -4.49 4.04
CA VAL A 142 -3.69 -3.23 3.64
C VAL A 142 -2.87 -2.04 4.12
N TYR A 143 -2.39 -2.06 5.36
CA TYR A 143 -1.56 -0.99 5.90
C TYR A 143 -0.16 -0.97 5.30
N GLN A 144 0.42 -2.12 4.93
CA GLN A 144 1.65 -2.14 4.15
C GLN A 144 1.47 -1.45 2.79
N PHE A 145 0.32 -1.65 2.12
CA PHE A 145 0.00 -0.92 0.89
C PHE A 145 -0.14 0.58 1.17
N LEU A 146 -0.87 0.98 2.18
CA LEU A 146 -1.14 2.38 2.51
C LEU A 146 0.14 3.17 2.87
N THR A 147 1.13 2.50 3.47
CA THR A 147 2.31 3.16 4.05
C THR A 147 3.58 3.03 3.21
N GLN A 148 3.66 2.07 2.27
CA GLN A 148 4.88 1.79 1.51
C GLN A 148 4.76 2.29 0.06
N LYS A 149 5.59 3.28 -0.32
CA LYS A 149 5.65 3.80 -1.69
C LYS A 149 5.88 2.71 -2.73
N ALA A 150 6.69 1.70 -2.38
CA ALA A 150 6.93 0.55 -3.25
C ALA A 150 5.65 -0.19 -3.66
N LYS A 151 4.60 -0.11 -2.85
CA LYS A 151 3.29 -0.73 -3.08
C LYS A 151 2.26 0.27 -3.60
N ASN A 152 2.12 1.44 -2.97
CA ASN A 152 1.09 2.42 -3.33
C ASN A 152 1.49 3.34 -4.50
N GLY A 153 2.78 3.44 -4.81
CA GLY A 153 3.30 4.28 -5.89
C GLY A 153 3.28 5.80 -5.60
N VAL A 154 2.87 6.22 -4.38
CA VAL A 154 2.69 7.63 -4.01
C VAL A 154 3.76 8.08 -3.01
N GLN A 155 3.73 7.53 -1.81
CA GLN A 155 4.64 7.95 -0.74
C GLN A 155 4.88 6.84 0.29
N ASP A 156 6.00 6.94 1.01
CA ASP A 156 6.22 6.25 2.27
C ASP A 156 5.60 7.09 3.39
N SER A 157 4.97 6.43 4.35
CA SER A 157 4.42 7.08 5.55
C SER A 157 4.37 6.09 6.71
N ASP A 158 4.32 6.59 7.92
CA ASP A 158 4.02 5.81 9.11
C ASP A 158 2.56 5.99 9.53
N VAL A 159 1.99 5.00 10.20
CA VAL A 159 0.79 5.22 11.01
C VAL A 159 1.27 5.82 12.34
N GLU A 160 1.01 7.11 12.54
CA GLU A 160 1.54 7.83 13.69
C GLU A 160 0.68 7.67 14.95
N TRP A 161 -0.65 7.61 14.77
CA TRP A 161 -1.60 7.47 15.87
C TRP A 161 -2.95 6.94 15.40
N ASN A 162 -3.86 6.66 16.34
CA ASN A 162 -5.24 6.30 16.03
C ASN A 162 -5.96 7.42 15.27
N PHE A 163 -6.93 7.06 14.44
CA PHE A 163 -7.72 7.96 13.59
C PHE A 163 -6.92 8.69 12.51
N GLN A 164 -5.81 8.12 12.03
CA GLN A 164 -5.17 8.53 10.79
C GLN A 164 -6.01 8.07 9.59
N LYS A 165 -6.17 8.95 8.60
CA LYS A 165 -7.05 8.70 7.44
C LYS A 165 -6.23 8.61 6.16
N TYR A 166 -6.60 7.64 5.32
CA TYR A 166 -6.05 7.40 3.98
C TYR A 166 -7.17 7.51 2.96
N LEU A 167 -7.03 8.38 1.99
CA LEU A 167 -8.03 8.66 0.97
C LEU A 167 -7.66 7.93 -0.31
N ILE A 168 -8.56 7.08 -0.77
CA ILE A 168 -8.41 6.20 -1.92
C ILE A 168 -9.41 6.62 -2.99
N ASN A 169 -8.94 6.88 -4.20
CA ASN A 169 -9.77 7.28 -5.32
C ASN A 169 -10.58 6.13 -5.93
N GLU A 170 -11.41 6.44 -6.91
CA GLU A 170 -12.29 5.49 -7.61
C GLU A 170 -11.54 4.41 -8.42
N LYS A 171 -10.21 4.57 -8.60
CA LYS A 171 -9.32 3.58 -9.21
C LYS A 171 -8.69 2.65 -8.17
N GLY A 172 -8.95 2.89 -6.88
CA GLY A 172 -8.36 2.13 -5.79
C GLY A 172 -6.93 2.57 -5.43
N GLU A 173 -6.53 3.75 -5.82
CA GLU A 173 -5.19 4.30 -5.61
C GLU A 173 -5.18 5.25 -4.42
N LEU A 174 -4.10 5.20 -3.62
CA LEU A 174 -3.87 6.19 -2.56
C LEU A 174 -3.66 7.57 -3.17
N GLU A 175 -4.38 8.58 -2.66
CA GLU A 175 -4.22 9.98 -3.07
C GLU A 175 -3.71 10.87 -1.94
N GLN A 176 -4.25 10.71 -0.74
CA GLN A 176 -3.93 11.60 0.37
C GLN A 176 -3.86 10.84 1.69
N VAL A 177 -3.07 11.36 2.62
CA VAL A 177 -2.96 10.87 4.00
C VAL A 177 -3.16 12.05 4.94
N TYR A 178 -4.06 11.90 5.89
CA TYR A 178 -4.31 12.90 6.93
C TYR A 178 -4.07 12.32 8.32
N LEU A 179 -3.28 13.04 9.11
CA LEU A 179 -3.01 12.69 10.50
C LEU A 179 -4.28 12.79 11.36
N SER A 180 -4.21 12.21 12.54
CA SER A 180 -5.33 12.08 13.48
C SER A 180 -6.04 13.41 13.81
N ALA A 181 -5.27 14.50 13.90
CA ALA A 181 -5.78 15.83 14.25
C ALA A 181 -6.68 16.46 13.16
N VAL A 182 -6.59 15.99 11.90
CA VAL A 182 -7.51 16.44 10.85
C VAL A 182 -8.85 15.74 11.03
N GLU A 183 -9.87 16.51 11.34
CA GLU A 183 -11.20 15.98 11.59
C GLU A 183 -11.85 15.40 10.30
N PRO A 184 -12.68 14.35 10.40
CA PRO A 184 -13.37 13.77 9.24
C PRO A 184 -14.23 14.77 8.46
N THR A 185 -14.76 15.79 9.12
CA THR A 185 -15.58 16.86 8.53
C THR A 185 -14.77 18.10 8.11
N ASP A 186 -13.43 18.05 8.21
CA ASP A 186 -12.57 19.12 7.68
C ASP A 186 -12.85 19.35 6.19
N ALA A 187 -12.82 20.61 5.78
CA ALA A 187 -13.06 21.02 4.39
C ALA A 187 -12.18 20.28 3.38
N LYS A 188 -10.95 19.92 3.75
CA LYS A 188 -10.02 19.17 2.89
C LYS A 188 -10.57 17.79 2.53
N ILE A 189 -11.14 17.08 3.52
CA ILE A 189 -11.74 15.76 3.32
C ILE A 189 -13.08 15.90 2.61
N VAL A 190 -13.95 16.81 3.09
CA VAL A 190 -15.27 17.02 2.49
C VAL A 190 -15.18 17.44 1.03
N ASN A 191 -14.26 18.35 0.68
CA ASN A 191 -14.06 18.77 -0.70
C ASN A 191 -13.55 17.62 -1.58
N TRP A 192 -12.64 16.79 -1.05
CA TRP A 192 -12.18 15.61 -1.76
C TRP A 192 -13.32 14.60 -2.01
N VAL A 193 -14.22 14.41 -1.02
CA VAL A 193 -15.39 13.52 -1.18
C VAL A 193 -16.34 14.04 -2.27
N LYS A 194 -16.52 15.37 -2.34
CA LYS A 194 -17.44 16.01 -3.33
C LYS A 194 -16.93 15.93 -4.76
N GLY A 195 -15.63 15.79 -4.98
CA GLY A 195 -15.00 15.73 -6.31
C GLY A 195 -14.46 17.02 -6.76
#